data_90ab2ef6a42ef6ab33623937d0d090ca
#
_entry.id   90ab2ef6a42ef6ab33623937d0d090ca
#
_cell.length_a   1.000
_cell.length_b   1.000
_cell.length_c   1.000
_cell.angle_alpha   90.00
_cell.angle_beta   90.00
_cell.angle_gamma   90.00
#
_symmetry.space_group_name_H-M   'P 1'
#
loop_
_entity.id
_entity.type
_entity.pdbx_description
1 polymer ?
#
loop_
_entity_poly.entity_id
_entity_poly.type
_entity_poly.pdbx_seq_one_letter_code
_entity_poly.pdbx_strand_id
1 'polypeptide(L)'
;LLDSTTILQEAQHNYKNGILRFSVVTSGRALSDQEVDDICKTYRRLKDESGISLCASHGLLTYPQFVKLKEAGVTRYHNNLETSRRNFPNICTTHTYDDKIQAIKHALKAGLEVCSGGIMGLGETMEDRIDMVIDIRELGITSVPVNVLNPIPGTPFAELPKLTEDDLCRIVSIFRFLIPNGAIRLAGGRGNMCDKGKSAFQSGANAAISGDML
;
A
#
# COMPACT_ATOMS: atom_id res chain seq x y z
N LEU A 1 13.54 -4.42 -15.18
CA LEU A 1 12.24 -5.07 -14.95
C LEU A 1 12.49 -6.57 -14.77
N LEU A 2 11.86 -7.17 -13.74
CA LEU A 2 11.88 -8.61 -13.57
C LEU A 2 11.03 -9.26 -14.68
N ASP A 3 11.50 -10.41 -15.20
CA ASP A 3 10.72 -11.19 -16.17
C ASP A 3 9.60 -12.00 -15.47
N SER A 4 8.62 -12.43 -16.25
CA SER A 4 7.44 -13.14 -15.72
C SER A 4 7.77 -14.48 -15.05
N THR A 5 8.88 -15.13 -15.42
CA THR A 5 9.31 -16.40 -14.84
C THR A 5 9.89 -16.18 -13.45
N THR A 6 10.74 -15.16 -13.29
CA THR A 6 11.27 -14.76 -11.99
C THR A 6 10.13 -14.36 -11.04
N ILE A 7 9.16 -13.55 -11.51
CA ILE A 7 7.99 -13.15 -10.71
C ILE A 7 7.18 -14.37 -10.27
N LEU A 8 6.99 -15.36 -11.13
CA LEU A 8 6.29 -16.60 -10.79
C LEU A 8 7.04 -17.42 -9.74
N GLN A 9 8.35 -17.58 -9.88
CA GLN A 9 9.17 -18.30 -8.90
C GLN A 9 9.09 -17.67 -7.51
N GLU A 10 9.17 -16.34 -7.44
CA GLU A 10 9.00 -15.58 -6.19
C GLU A 10 7.60 -15.77 -5.59
N ALA A 11 6.55 -15.71 -6.41
CA ALA A 11 5.19 -15.93 -5.95
C ALA A 11 5.00 -17.35 -5.39
N GLN A 12 5.52 -18.38 -6.06
CA GLN A 12 5.48 -19.76 -5.60
C GLN A 12 6.30 -19.98 -4.32
N HIS A 13 7.48 -19.35 -4.22
CA HIS A 13 8.31 -19.39 -3.01
C HIS A 13 7.56 -18.80 -1.82
N ASN A 14 6.98 -17.61 -2.00
CA ASN A 14 6.19 -16.95 -0.96
C ASN A 14 4.97 -17.80 -0.55
N TYR A 15 4.27 -18.41 -1.49
CA TYR A 15 3.14 -19.29 -1.19
C TYR A 15 3.56 -20.49 -0.34
N LYS A 16 4.68 -21.16 -0.68
CA LYS A 16 5.24 -22.28 0.09
C LYS A 16 5.63 -21.89 1.52
N ASN A 17 6.02 -20.62 1.72
CA ASN A 17 6.35 -20.07 3.04
C ASN A 17 5.12 -19.54 3.81
N GLY A 18 3.90 -19.81 3.36
CA GLY A 18 2.66 -19.44 4.05
C GLY A 18 2.26 -17.98 3.91
N ILE A 19 2.85 -17.25 2.96
CA ILE A 19 2.45 -15.87 2.65
C ILE A 19 1.08 -15.90 1.95
N LEU A 20 0.14 -15.11 2.45
CA LEU A 20 -1.24 -15.13 1.97
C LEU A 20 -1.43 -14.39 0.65
N ARG A 21 -0.59 -13.40 0.34
CA ARG A 21 -0.79 -12.50 -0.79
C ARG A 21 0.53 -11.99 -1.34
N PHE A 22 0.67 -12.01 -2.63
CA PHE A 22 1.84 -11.52 -3.38
C PHE A 22 1.47 -10.25 -4.16
N SER A 23 2.33 -9.23 -4.09
CA SER A 23 2.09 -7.95 -4.75
C SER A 23 3.12 -7.68 -5.84
N VAL A 24 2.66 -7.43 -7.05
CA VAL A 24 3.50 -6.91 -8.13
C VAL A 24 3.38 -5.39 -8.15
N VAL A 25 4.52 -4.72 -8.07
CA VAL A 25 4.61 -3.26 -7.97
C VAL A 25 5.42 -2.71 -9.13
N THR A 26 4.97 -1.62 -9.74
CA THR A 26 5.73 -0.86 -10.72
C THR A 26 5.95 0.57 -10.24
N SER A 27 7.04 1.17 -10.65
CA SER A 27 7.30 2.60 -10.44
C SER A 27 6.57 3.47 -11.48
N GLY A 28 6.48 4.77 -11.20
CA GLY A 28 5.88 5.74 -12.10
C GLY A 28 4.43 6.10 -11.74
N ARG A 29 3.87 7.08 -12.45
CA ARG A 29 2.53 7.61 -12.16
C ARG A 29 1.42 6.61 -12.49
N ALA A 30 1.51 5.93 -13.62
CA ALA A 30 0.57 4.92 -14.09
C ALA A 30 1.19 4.13 -15.24
N LEU A 31 0.72 2.91 -15.47
CA LEU A 31 1.02 2.14 -16.68
C LEU A 31 0.19 2.65 -17.87
N SER A 32 0.76 2.58 -19.07
CA SER A 32 0.04 2.72 -20.34
C SER A 32 -0.88 1.50 -20.59
N ASP A 33 -1.79 1.62 -21.55
CA ASP A 33 -2.69 0.51 -21.91
C ASP A 33 -1.91 -0.73 -22.38
N GLN A 34 -0.83 -0.54 -23.14
CA GLN A 34 0.03 -1.63 -23.61
C GLN A 34 0.73 -2.33 -22.43
N GLU A 35 1.27 -1.57 -21.48
CA GLU A 35 1.93 -2.13 -20.29
C GLU A 35 0.92 -2.88 -19.39
N VAL A 36 -0.32 -2.39 -19.28
CA VAL A 36 -1.40 -3.10 -18.60
C VAL A 36 -1.72 -4.42 -19.30
N ASP A 37 -1.81 -4.43 -20.64
CA ASP A 37 -2.06 -5.66 -21.39
C ASP A 37 -0.93 -6.68 -21.21
N ASP A 38 0.31 -6.22 -21.13
CA ASP A 38 1.48 -7.09 -20.93
C ASP A 38 1.56 -7.63 -19.50
N ILE A 39 1.34 -6.79 -18.47
CA ILE A 39 1.34 -7.27 -17.08
C ILE A 39 0.16 -8.20 -16.79
N CYS A 40 -0.98 -8.04 -17.48
CA CYS A 40 -2.11 -8.96 -17.38
C CYS A 40 -1.77 -10.39 -17.84
N LYS A 41 -0.86 -10.57 -18.80
CA LYS A 41 -0.35 -11.89 -19.18
C LYS A 41 0.38 -12.56 -18.00
N THR A 42 1.21 -11.79 -17.30
CA THR A 42 1.91 -12.26 -16.10
C THR A 42 0.92 -12.60 -14.98
N TYR A 43 -0.09 -11.77 -14.73
CA TYR A 43 -1.11 -12.05 -13.70
C TYR A 43 -1.91 -13.31 -13.99
N ARG A 44 -2.30 -13.58 -15.25
CA ARG A 44 -2.99 -14.83 -15.61
C ARG A 44 -2.11 -16.04 -15.29
N ARG A 45 -0.84 -15.99 -15.67
CA ARG A 45 0.12 -17.04 -15.35
C ARG A 45 0.29 -17.24 -13.84
N LEU A 46 0.42 -16.16 -13.08
CA LEU A 46 0.49 -16.21 -11.61
C LEU A 46 -0.76 -16.84 -11.00
N LYS A 47 -1.94 -16.45 -11.47
CA LYS A 47 -3.22 -17.00 -11.03
C LYS A 47 -3.28 -18.51 -11.22
N ASP A 48 -2.84 -18.99 -12.40
CA ASP A 48 -2.96 -20.39 -12.77
C ASP A 48 -1.88 -21.27 -12.11
N GLU A 49 -0.68 -20.72 -11.85
CA GLU A 49 0.49 -21.54 -11.49
C GLU A 49 1.01 -21.28 -10.04
N SER A 50 0.60 -20.23 -9.34
CA SER A 50 1.23 -19.89 -8.05
C SER A 50 0.42 -20.29 -6.81
N GLY A 51 -0.90 -20.35 -6.90
CA GLY A 51 -1.80 -20.63 -5.76
C GLY A 51 -1.96 -19.48 -4.75
N ILE A 52 -1.18 -18.38 -4.88
CA ILE A 52 -1.19 -17.24 -3.98
C ILE A 52 -2.20 -16.18 -4.42
N SER A 53 -2.84 -15.47 -3.48
CA SER A 53 -3.71 -14.33 -3.80
C SER A 53 -2.90 -13.16 -4.38
N LEU A 54 -3.39 -12.54 -5.45
CA LEU A 54 -2.66 -11.52 -6.20
C LEU A 54 -3.08 -10.11 -5.82
N CYS A 55 -2.10 -9.24 -5.62
CA CYS A 55 -2.23 -7.81 -5.43
C CYS A 55 -1.45 -7.05 -6.52
N ALA A 56 -1.93 -5.89 -6.91
CA ALA A 56 -1.29 -5.02 -7.88
C ALA A 56 -1.09 -3.61 -7.31
N SER A 57 0.01 -2.95 -7.70
CA SER A 57 0.27 -1.54 -7.43
C SER A 57 0.95 -0.90 -8.65
N HIS A 58 0.16 -0.28 -9.51
CA HIS A 58 0.59 0.26 -10.80
C HIS A 58 0.19 1.74 -10.99
N GLY A 59 0.02 2.47 -9.87
CA GLY A 59 -0.29 3.89 -9.87
C GLY A 59 -1.76 4.21 -10.17
N LEU A 60 -1.98 5.29 -10.92
CA LEU A 60 -3.30 5.92 -11.13
C LEU A 60 -3.97 5.38 -12.40
N LEU A 61 -4.43 4.14 -12.36
CA LEU A 61 -5.05 3.49 -13.52
C LEU A 61 -6.48 3.99 -13.76
N THR A 62 -6.95 3.85 -14.99
CA THR A 62 -8.32 4.10 -15.41
C THR A 62 -9.24 2.92 -15.09
N TYR A 63 -10.55 3.16 -15.06
CA TYR A 63 -11.54 2.10 -14.82
C TYR A 63 -11.40 0.89 -15.79
N PRO A 64 -11.24 1.07 -17.13
CA PRO A 64 -11.05 -0.07 -18.04
C PRO A 64 -9.78 -0.87 -17.73
N GLN A 65 -8.69 -0.21 -17.33
CA GLN A 65 -7.45 -0.87 -16.94
C GLN A 65 -7.64 -1.70 -15.66
N PHE A 66 -8.38 -1.22 -14.67
CA PHE A 66 -8.75 -2.00 -13.48
C PHE A 66 -9.60 -3.21 -13.81
N VAL A 67 -10.54 -3.11 -14.75
CA VAL A 67 -11.32 -4.25 -15.22
C VAL A 67 -10.41 -5.33 -15.80
N LYS A 68 -9.44 -4.96 -16.66
CA LYS A 68 -8.44 -5.90 -17.22
C LYS A 68 -7.64 -6.61 -16.12
N LEU A 69 -7.17 -5.88 -15.09
CA LEU A 69 -6.45 -6.47 -13.97
C LEU A 69 -7.33 -7.48 -13.19
N LYS A 70 -8.60 -7.12 -12.95
CA LYS A 70 -9.56 -8.02 -12.28
C LYS A 70 -9.76 -9.31 -13.05
N GLU A 71 -9.98 -9.23 -14.36
CA GLU A 71 -10.13 -10.38 -15.25
C GLU A 71 -8.86 -11.23 -15.31
N ALA A 72 -7.68 -10.61 -15.21
CA ALA A 72 -6.40 -11.30 -15.16
C ALA A 72 -6.12 -12.01 -13.81
N GLY A 73 -7.00 -11.87 -12.81
CA GLY A 73 -6.90 -12.59 -11.54
C GLY A 73 -6.40 -11.77 -10.35
N VAL A 74 -6.17 -10.47 -10.53
CA VAL A 74 -5.88 -9.58 -9.41
C VAL A 74 -7.11 -9.48 -8.52
N THR A 75 -6.94 -9.63 -7.21
CA THR A 75 -8.03 -9.56 -6.24
C THR A 75 -8.00 -8.29 -5.40
N ARG A 76 -6.81 -7.68 -5.22
CA ARG A 76 -6.62 -6.46 -4.44
C ARG A 76 -5.72 -5.48 -5.18
N TYR A 77 -6.01 -4.20 -5.03
CA TYR A 77 -5.17 -3.11 -5.53
C TYR A 77 -4.62 -2.28 -4.38
N HIS A 78 -3.32 -1.98 -4.43
CA HIS A 78 -2.66 -1.10 -3.47
C HIS A 78 -2.47 0.29 -4.09
N ASN A 79 -3.03 1.30 -3.43
CA ASN A 79 -2.83 2.70 -3.78
C ASN A 79 -3.00 3.56 -2.53
N ASN A 80 -1.88 3.97 -1.94
CA ASN A 80 -1.87 4.80 -0.75
C ASN A 80 -2.35 6.23 -1.03
N LEU A 81 -3.04 6.83 -0.07
CA LEU A 81 -3.28 8.28 -0.02
C LEU A 81 -2.03 9.06 0.42
N GLU A 82 -1.11 8.40 1.10
CA GLU A 82 0.18 8.85 1.65
C GLU A 82 0.04 9.77 2.86
N THR A 83 -0.84 10.75 2.82
CA THR A 83 -1.10 11.74 3.88
C THR A 83 -2.53 12.29 3.75
N SER A 84 -2.89 13.36 4.49
CA SER A 84 -4.17 14.05 4.33
C SER A 84 -4.25 14.85 3.02
N ARG A 85 -5.47 15.18 2.61
CA ARG A 85 -5.74 16.13 1.51
C ARG A 85 -5.04 17.47 1.71
N ARG A 86 -5.02 17.98 2.95
CA ARG A 86 -4.41 19.27 3.31
C ARG A 86 -2.89 19.23 3.14
N ASN A 87 -2.24 18.15 3.55
CA ASN A 87 -0.79 18.02 3.50
C ASN A 87 -0.27 17.50 2.14
N PHE A 88 -1.11 16.87 1.32
CA PHE A 88 -0.70 16.22 0.07
C PHE A 88 0.07 17.15 -0.89
N PRO A 89 -0.31 18.44 -1.10
CA PRO A 89 0.45 19.34 -1.97
C PRO A 89 1.89 19.61 -1.51
N ASN A 90 2.19 19.39 -0.24
CA ASN A 90 3.55 19.56 0.32
C ASN A 90 4.46 18.38 -0.02
N ILE A 91 3.91 17.21 -0.37
CA ILE A 91 4.68 15.99 -0.61
C ILE A 91 4.64 15.53 -2.07
N CYS A 92 3.67 15.97 -2.84
CA CYS A 92 3.49 15.53 -4.23
C CYS A 92 3.03 16.69 -5.13
N THR A 93 3.77 16.90 -6.23
CA THR A 93 3.48 17.93 -7.24
C THR A 93 3.07 17.34 -8.59
N THR A 94 3.17 16.02 -8.78
CA THR A 94 2.94 15.36 -10.08
C THR A 94 1.47 14.96 -10.29
N HIS A 95 0.69 14.87 -9.23
CA HIS A 95 -0.74 14.56 -9.26
C HIS A 95 -1.40 15.05 -7.97
N THR A 96 -2.72 15.06 -7.93
CA THR A 96 -3.51 15.56 -6.81
C THR A 96 -3.98 14.43 -5.89
N TYR A 97 -4.43 14.80 -4.70
CA TYR A 97 -5.12 13.90 -3.79
C TYR A 97 -6.41 13.33 -4.42
N ASP A 98 -7.13 14.15 -5.21
CA ASP A 98 -8.34 13.72 -5.91
C ASP A 98 -8.05 12.69 -7.01
N ASP A 99 -6.91 12.77 -7.68
CA ASP A 99 -6.48 11.72 -8.61
C ASP A 99 -6.32 10.37 -7.90
N LYS A 100 -5.77 10.37 -6.67
CA LYS A 100 -5.67 9.16 -5.82
C LYS A 100 -7.06 8.61 -5.47
N ILE A 101 -7.95 9.47 -4.97
CA ILE A 101 -9.33 9.10 -4.63
C ILE A 101 -10.06 8.53 -5.86
N GLN A 102 -9.89 9.14 -7.01
CA GLN A 102 -10.53 8.68 -8.26
C GLN A 102 -10.03 7.29 -8.69
N ALA A 103 -8.71 7.07 -8.63
CA ALA A 103 -8.14 5.76 -8.95
C ALA A 103 -8.64 4.68 -7.98
N ILE A 104 -8.72 4.98 -6.68
CA ILE A 104 -9.29 4.08 -5.67
C ILE A 104 -10.76 3.76 -5.99
N LYS A 105 -11.58 4.77 -6.30
CA LYS A 105 -12.98 4.56 -6.70
C LYS A 105 -13.10 3.70 -7.96
N HIS A 106 -12.24 3.88 -8.94
CA HIS A 106 -12.19 3.04 -10.14
C HIS A 106 -11.87 1.59 -9.81
N ALA A 107 -10.88 1.34 -8.93
CA ALA A 107 -10.53 -0.01 -8.50
C ALA A 107 -11.69 -0.70 -7.77
N LEU A 108 -12.35 0.00 -6.83
CA LEU A 108 -13.53 -0.51 -6.12
C LEU A 108 -14.68 -0.81 -7.08
N LYS A 109 -14.96 0.11 -8.04
CA LYS A 109 -16.01 -0.08 -9.07
C LYS A 109 -15.71 -1.29 -9.97
N ALA A 110 -14.44 -1.59 -10.24
CA ALA A 110 -14.03 -2.78 -11.00
C ALA A 110 -14.14 -4.08 -10.17
N GLY A 111 -14.56 -4.01 -8.91
CA GLY A 111 -14.74 -5.17 -8.03
C GLY A 111 -13.43 -5.66 -7.40
N LEU A 112 -12.40 -4.82 -7.34
CA LEU A 112 -11.18 -5.10 -6.59
C LEU A 112 -11.35 -4.69 -5.12
N GLU A 113 -10.77 -5.47 -4.21
CA GLU A 113 -10.47 -4.95 -2.89
C GLU A 113 -9.42 -3.85 -3.00
N VAL A 114 -9.44 -2.87 -2.10
CA VAL A 114 -8.39 -1.85 -2.05
C VAL A 114 -7.65 -1.89 -0.72
N CYS A 115 -6.34 -1.68 -0.80
CA CYS A 115 -5.45 -1.45 0.32
C CYS A 115 -4.91 -0.03 0.19
N SER A 116 -5.21 0.84 1.15
CA SER A 116 -4.77 2.23 1.14
C SER A 116 -4.40 2.70 2.54
N GLY A 117 -3.32 3.43 2.64
CA GLY A 117 -2.78 3.99 3.86
C GLY A 117 -1.85 5.15 3.54
N GLY A 118 -0.81 5.32 4.34
CA GLY A 118 0.11 6.43 4.15
C GLY A 118 1.49 6.20 4.75
N ILE A 119 2.31 7.24 4.63
CA ILE A 119 3.65 7.30 5.20
C ILE A 119 3.61 8.28 6.38
N MET A 120 3.94 7.79 7.56
CA MET A 120 3.99 8.57 8.79
C MET A 120 5.38 9.20 8.93
N GLY A 121 5.43 10.49 9.24
CA GLY A 121 6.68 11.23 9.40
C GLY A 121 7.07 12.10 8.19
N LEU A 122 6.13 12.38 7.26
CA LEU A 122 6.33 13.29 6.12
C LEU A 122 6.14 14.78 6.48
N GLY A 123 6.20 15.14 7.76
CA GLY A 123 5.91 16.50 8.25
C GLY A 123 4.44 16.77 8.51
N GLU A 124 3.59 15.78 8.40
CA GLU A 124 2.16 15.83 8.69
C GLU A 124 1.89 15.87 10.20
N THR A 125 0.76 16.44 10.58
CA THR A 125 0.26 16.47 11.96
C THR A 125 -0.51 15.18 12.32
N MET A 126 -0.87 15.01 13.59
CA MET A 126 -1.76 13.92 14.01
C MET A 126 -3.17 14.07 13.38
N GLU A 127 -3.65 15.32 13.23
CA GLU A 127 -4.92 15.59 12.54
C GLU A 127 -4.86 15.12 11.07
N ASP A 128 -3.74 15.37 10.38
CA ASP A 128 -3.57 14.90 9.01
C ASP A 128 -3.66 13.36 8.92
N ARG A 129 -3.09 12.65 9.88
CA ARG A 129 -3.16 11.18 9.96
C ARG A 129 -4.58 10.70 10.18
N ILE A 130 -5.32 11.37 11.06
CA ILE A 130 -6.73 11.09 11.35
C ILE A 130 -7.59 11.38 10.12
N ASP A 131 -7.46 12.54 9.49
CA ASP A 131 -8.21 12.93 8.28
C ASP A 131 -8.01 11.90 7.15
N MET A 132 -6.76 11.49 6.90
CA MET A 132 -6.46 10.45 5.91
C MET A 132 -7.19 9.13 6.21
N VAL A 133 -7.20 8.70 7.47
CA VAL A 133 -7.86 7.42 7.83
C VAL A 133 -9.38 7.54 7.81
N ILE A 134 -9.93 8.71 8.08
CA ILE A 134 -11.36 8.98 7.90
C ILE A 134 -11.73 8.85 6.41
N ASP A 135 -10.98 9.47 5.50
CA ASP A 135 -11.19 9.32 4.06
C ASP A 135 -11.12 7.85 3.62
N ILE A 136 -10.14 7.09 4.12
CA ILE A 136 -10.00 5.65 3.86
C ILE A 136 -11.24 4.87 4.34
N ARG A 137 -11.73 5.17 5.55
CA ARG A 137 -12.92 4.56 6.13
C ARG A 137 -14.18 4.89 5.32
N GLU A 138 -14.34 6.14 4.88
CA GLU A 138 -15.48 6.58 4.07
C GLU A 138 -15.50 5.93 2.68
N LEU A 139 -14.34 5.57 2.14
CA LEU A 139 -14.22 4.75 0.93
C LEU A 139 -14.54 3.26 1.16
N GLY A 140 -14.85 2.84 2.40
CA GLY A 140 -15.13 1.46 2.74
C GLY A 140 -13.90 0.55 2.77
N ILE A 141 -12.70 1.13 2.84
CA ILE A 141 -11.44 0.36 2.83
C ILE A 141 -11.13 -0.13 4.25
N THR A 142 -10.85 -1.42 4.36
CA THR A 142 -10.55 -2.08 5.64
C THR A 142 -9.11 -2.61 5.72
N SER A 143 -8.25 -2.32 4.74
CA SER A 143 -6.85 -2.74 4.71
C SER A 143 -5.95 -1.51 4.64
N VAL A 144 -5.31 -1.17 5.77
CA VAL A 144 -4.58 0.09 5.96
C VAL A 144 -3.12 -0.19 6.29
N PRO A 145 -2.21 -0.05 5.33
CA PRO A 145 -0.77 -0.08 5.60
C PRO A 145 -0.32 1.21 6.29
N VAL A 146 0.50 1.05 7.31
CA VAL A 146 1.21 2.10 8.03
C VAL A 146 2.68 1.97 7.69
N ASN A 147 3.18 2.90 6.88
CA ASN A 147 4.60 3.03 6.61
C ASN A 147 5.18 4.11 7.53
N VAL A 148 6.43 3.95 7.90
CA VAL A 148 7.19 4.96 8.66
C VAL A 148 8.30 5.47 7.77
N LEU A 149 8.40 6.79 7.64
CA LEU A 149 9.45 7.42 6.85
C LEU A 149 10.83 7.00 7.39
N ASN A 150 11.66 6.53 6.49
CA ASN A 150 13.09 6.41 6.72
C ASN A 150 13.79 7.54 5.93
N PRO A 151 14.19 8.65 6.59
CA PRO A 151 14.81 9.77 5.90
C PRO A 151 16.12 9.34 5.22
N ILE A 152 16.23 9.61 3.92
CA ILE A 152 17.40 9.26 3.11
C ILE A 152 18.18 10.55 2.80
N PRO A 153 19.50 10.61 3.08
CA PRO A 153 20.32 11.77 2.74
C PRO A 153 20.19 12.17 1.26
N GLY A 154 20.13 13.48 1.00
CA GLY A 154 19.99 14.03 -0.34
C GLY A 154 18.57 14.05 -0.90
N THR A 155 17.57 13.62 -0.13
CA THR A 155 16.14 13.77 -0.49
C THR A 155 15.53 15.00 0.19
N PRO A 156 14.40 15.54 -0.30
CA PRO A 156 13.71 16.66 0.34
C PRO A 156 13.27 16.41 1.78
N PHE A 157 13.16 15.15 2.19
CA PHE A 157 12.72 14.73 3.52
C PHE A 157 13.86 14.23 4.41
N ALA A 158 15.13 14.44 4.02
CA ALA A 158 16.31 13.94 4.74
C ALA A 158 16.39 14.45 6.18
N GLU A 159 15.97 15.69 6.42
CA GLU A 159 16.08 16.38 7.72
C GLU A 159 14.80 16.27 8.58
N LEU A 160 13.79 15.53 8.13
CA LEU A 160 12.59 15.35 8.94
C LEU A 160 12.89 14.49 10.18
N PRO A 161 12.30 14.83 11.33
CA PRO A 161 12.49 14.06 12.54
C PRO A 161 11.91 12.65 12.39
N LYS A 162 12.66 11.65 12.85
CA LYS A 162 12.15 10.28 12.90
C LYS A 162 11.06 10.17 13.96
N LEU A 163 10.00 9.44 13.65
CA LEU A 163 8.99 9.09 14.62
C LEU A 163 9.56 8.15 15.68
N THR A 164 9.13 8.34 16.92
CA THR A 164 9.42 7.43 18.01
C THR A 164 8.52 6.18 17.96
N GLU A 165 8.89 5.14 18.69
CA GLU A 165 8.04 3.94 18.85
C GLU A 165 6.71 4.30 19.51
N ASP A 166 6.70 5.21 20.50
CA ASP A 166 5.50 5.69 21.16
C ASP A 166 4.57 6.43 20.19
N ASP A 167 5.13 7.24 19.28
CA ASP A 167 4.34 7.90 18.23
C ASP A 167 3.67 6.87 17.32
N LEU A 168 4.41 5.84 16.90
CA LEU A 168 3.85 4.79 16.06
C LEU A 168 2.78 3.98 16.79
N CYS A 169 2.99 3.62 18.06
CA CYS A 169 2.01 2.94 18.88
C CYS A 169 0.71 3.76 19.02
N ARG A 170 0.84 5.07 19.24
CA ARG A 170 -0.29 6.00 19.30
C ARG A 170 -1.05 6.08 17.97
N ILE A 171 -0.32 6.20 16.84
CA ILE A 171 -0.90 6.20 15.49
C ILE A 171 -1.69 4.93 15.23
N VAL A 172 -1.08 3.77 15.49
CA VAL A 172 -1.71 2.46 15.29
C VAL A 172 -2.96 2.29 16.16
N SER A 173 -2.91 2.73 17.42
CA SER A 173 -4.07 2.70 18.33
C SER A 173 -5.22 3.56 17.80
N ILE A 174 -4.95 4.78 17.35
CA ILE A 174 -5.96 5.66 16.76
C ILE A 174 -6.57 5.03 15.50
N PHE A 175 -5.74 4.49 14.61
CA PHE A 175 -6.21 3.81 13.39
C PHE A 175 -7.09 2.60 13.73
N ARG A 176 -6.74 1.84 14.78
CA ARG A 176 -7.56 0.73 15.28
C ARG A 176 -8.93 1.19 15.76
N PHE A 177 -9.02 2.32 16.48
CA PHE A 177 -10.30 2.89 16.90
C PHE A 177 -11.14 3.37 15.72
N LEU A 178 -10.52 3.97 14.71
CA LEU A 178 -11.22 4.48 13.52
C LEU A 178 -11.67 3.37 12.58
N ILE A 179 -10.92 2.26 12.49
CA ILE A 179 -11.22 1.10 11.64
C ILE A 179 -11.14 -0.19 12.49
N PRO A 180 -12.12 -0.42 13.39
CA PRO A 180 -12.04 -1.48 14.40
C PRO A 180 -11.97 -2.90 13.81
N ASN A 181 -12.57 -3.13 12.65
CA ASN A 181 -12.62 -4.43 11.98
C ASN A 181 -11.59 -4.56 10.83
N GLY A 182 -10.71 -3.58 10.68
CA GLY A 182 -9.76 -3.56 9.57
C GLY A 182 -8.45 -4.29 9.85
N ALA A 183 -7.67 -4.49 8.79
CA ALA A 183 -6.28 -4.92 8.86
C ALA A 183 -5.37 -3.68 8.90
N ILE A 184 -4.92 -3.31 10.10
CA ILE A 184 -3.88 -2.29 10.29
C ILE A 184 -2.54 -3.00 10.11
N ARG A 185 -1.85 -2.67 9.01
CA ARG A 185 -0.66 -3.40 8.55
C ARG A 185 0.60 -2.60 8.82
N LEU A 186 1.53 -3.16 9.56
CA LEU A 186 2.88 -2.60 9.58
C LEU A 186 3.56 -2.89 8.23
N ALA A 187 4.13 -1.85 7.63
CA ALA A 187 4.74 -1.92 6.31
C ALA A 187 6.17 -1.35 6.34
N GLY A 188 6.55 -0.49 5.40
CA GLY A 188 7.90 0.08 5.33
C GLY A 188 8.31 0.82 6.60
N GLY A 189 9.60 0.75 6.93
CA GLY A 189 10.19 1.39 8.11
C GLY A 189 10.10 0.59 9.43
N ARG A 190 9.38 -0.54 9.45
CA ARG A 190 9.30 -1.41 10.63
C ARG A 190 10.67 -1.90 11.11
N GLY A 191 11.60 -2.14 10.20
CA GLY A 191 12.96 -2.57 10.52
C GLY A 191 13.76 -1.57 11.36
N ASN A 192 13.35 -0.30 11.41
CA ASN A 192 13.98 0.75 12.20
C ASN A 192 13.51 0.76 13.67
N MET A 193 12.51 -0.04 14.03
CA MET A 193 12.02 -0.18 15.40
C MET A 193 12.92 -1.15 16.18
N CYS A 194 13.24 -0.80 17.43
CA CYS A 194 14.11 -1.63 18.29
C CYS A 194 13.51 -3.02 18.54
N ASP A 195 12.18 -3.10 18.67
CA ASP A 195 11.41 -4.32 18.93
C ASP A 195 10.81 -4.96 17.67
N LYS A 196 11.19 -4.46 16.48
CA LYS A 196 10.71 -4.90 15.16
C LYS A 196 9.18 -4.84 15.01
N GLY A 197 8.54 -3.92 15.73
CA GLY A 197 7.11 -3.64 15.67
C GLY A 197 6.27 -4.42 16.67
N LYS A 198 6.85 -5.11 17.64
CA LYS A 198 6.09 -5.86 18.66
C LYS A 198 5.12 -4.96 19.45
N SER A 199 5.59 -3.79 19.91
CA SER A 199 4.76 -2.80 20.61
C SER A 199 3.61 -2.28 19.74
N ALA A 200 3.85 -2.08 18.45
CA ALA A 200 2.79 -1.67 17.52
C ALA A 200 1.71 -2.76 17.33
N PHE A 201 2.08 -4.05 17.33
CA PHE A 201 1.09 -5.14 17.38
C PHE A 201 0.28 -5.13 18.69
N GLN A 202 0.92 -4.88 19.82
CA GLN A 202 0.23 -4.75 21.11
C GLN A 202 -0.70 -3.52 21.16
N SER A 203 -0.40 -2.50 20.35
CA SER A 203 -1.17 -1.26 20.22
C SER A 203 -2.31 -1.33 19.19
N GLY A 204 -2.50 -2.46 18.51
CA GLY A 204 -3.65 -2.66 17.63
C GLY A 204 -3.35 -3.02 16.18
N ALA A 205 -2.09 -3.08 15.74
CA ALA A 205 -1.75 -3.69 14.46
C ALA A 205 -2.10 -5.19 14.49
N ASN A 206 -2.53 -5.75 13.36
CA ASN A 206 -2.90 -7.16 13.26
C ASN A 206 -2.45 -7.83 11.95
N ALA A 207 -1.63 -7.13 11.19
CA ALA A 207 -1.03 -7.66 9.97
C ALA A 207 0.34 -6.99 9.72
N ALA A 208 1.14 -7.58 8.86
CA ALA A 208 2.38 -6.99 8.38
C ALA A 208 2.54 -7.24 6.88
N ILE A 209 3.29 -6.38 6.22
CA ILE A 209 3.88 -6.63 4.91
C ILE A 209 5.28 -7.16 5.16
N SER A 210 5.67 -8.21 4.46
CA SER A 210 6.99 -8.83 4.53
C SER A 210 7.65 -8.80 3.16
N GLY A 211 8.96 -8.62 3.14
CA GLY A 211 9.79 -8.58 1.94
C GLY A 211 11.20 -8.14 2.31
N ASP A 212 12.17 -8.39 1.45
CA ASP A 212 13.59 -8.16 1.74
C ASP A 212 13.97 -6.68 1.89
N MET A 213 13.10 -5.77 1.45
CA MET A 213 13.30 -4.31 1.56
C MET A 213 12.39 -3.63 2.58
N LEU A 214 11.77 -4.37 3.49
CA LEU A 214 10.79 -3.83 4.45
C LEU A 214 11.24 -3.96 5.90
#